data_f81fb893ad6f1d6a803cb8ea5dd2d0fc
#
_entry.id   f81fb893ad6f1d6a803cb8ea5dd2d0fc
#
_cell.length_a   1.000
_cell.length_b   1.000
_cell.length_c   1.000
_cell.angle_alpha   90.00
_cell.angle_beta   90.00
_cell.angle_gamma   90.00
#
_symmetry.space_group_name_H-M   'P 1'
#
loop_
_entity.id
_entity.type
_entity.pdbx_description
1 polymer ?
#
loop_
_entity_poly.entity_id
_entity_poly.type
_entity_poly.pdbx_seq_one_letter_code
_entity_poly.pdbx_strand_id
1 'polypeptide(L)'
;MVREAQASIVEREFLLQALKEGTRIDQRALLEQRPVSLSFAEDGHSVDCSLGNTRVAAHVSASITKPWADRPFEGLFQISSEINPMANFIYDTGR
;
A
#
# COMPACT_ATOMS: atom_id res chain seq x y z
N MET A 1 11.59 -8.62 -0.30
CA MET A 1 11.30 -9.17 1.04
C MET A 1 11.13 -8.03 2.03
N VAL A 2 10.13 -8.12 2.86
CA VAL A 2 9.87 -7.11 3.89
C VAL A 2 10.45 -7.61 5.21
N ARG A 3 11.24 -6.77 5.85
CA ARG A 3 11.77 -7.08 7.18
C ARG A 3 10.73 -6.72 8.23
N GLU A 4 10.65 -7.52 9.27
CA GLU A 4 9.80 -7.16 10.39
C GLU A 4 10.37 -5.95 11.11
N ALA A 5 9.52 -4.95 11.33
CA ALA A 5 9.90 -3.79 12.08
C ALA A 5 9.85 -4.12 13.57
N GLN A 6 10.96 -3.88 14.27
CA GLN A 6 10.99 -4.00 15.71
C GLN A 6 10.77 -2.62 16.32
N ALA A 7 9.69 -2.50 17.08
CA ALA A 7 9.39 -1.25 17.76
C ALA A 7 10.34 -1.05 18.93
N SER A 8 10.79 0.18 19.14
CA SER A 8 11.56 0.51 20.31
C SER A 8 10.68 0.44 21.57
N ILE A 9 11.31 0.36 22.73
CA ILE A 9 10.58 0.34 24.00
C ILE A 9 9.74 1.61 24.14
N VAL A 10 10.30 2.75 23.75
CA VAL A 10 9.60 4.04 23.84
C VAL A 10 8.38 4.07 22.93
N GLU A 11 8.50 3.59 21.69
CA GLU A 11 7.37 3.52 20.76
C GLU A 11 6.26 2.64 21.30
N ARG A 12 6.63 1.48 21.85
CA ARG A 12 5.66 0.54 22.40
C ARG A 12 4.93 1.11 23.59
N GLU A 13 5.64 1.73 24.51
CA GLU A 13 5.04 2.34 25.68
C GLU A 13 4.12 3.49 25.31
N PHE A 14 4.54 4.33 24.37
CA PHE A 14 3.73 5.44 23.89
C PHE A 14 2.45 4.95 23.24
N LEU A 15 2.53 3.92 22.40
CA LEU A 15 1.37 3.34 21.76
C LEU A 15 0.39 2.75 22.78
N LEU A 16 0.89 2.00 23.75
CA LEU A 16 0.05 1.40 24.77
C LEU A 16 -0.65 2.46 25.60
N GLN A 17 0.04 3.54 25.95
CA GLN A 17 -0.55 4.63 26.70
C GLN A 17 -1.64 5.34 25.88
N ALA A 18 -1.38 5.60 24.60
CA ALA A 18 -2.37 6.21 23.73
C ALA A 18 -3.64 5.36 23.63
N LEU A 19 -3.47 4.06 23.49
CA LEU A 19 -4.62 3.14 23.42
C LEU A 19 -5.41 3.09 24.72
N LYS A 20 -4.73 3.18 25.88
CA LYS A 20 -5.41 3.25 27.17
C LYS A 20 -6.24 4.53 27.31
N GLU A 21 -5.81 5.61 26.71
CA GLU A 21 -6.54 6.88 26.69
C GLU A 21 -7.65 6.91 25.65
N GLY A 22 -7.76 5.86 24.82
CA GLY A 22 -8.79 5.76 23.81
C GLY A 22 -8.51 6.54 22.54
N THR A 23 -7.24 6.86 22.28
CA THR A 23 -6.82 7.56 21.07
C THR A 23 -5.71 6.81 20.37
N ARG A 24 -5.53 7.08 19.10
CA ARG A 24 -4.39 6.57 18.33
C ARG A 24 -3.23 7.54 18.41
N ILE A 25 -2.06 7.12 17.96
CA ILE A 25 -0.84 7.94 18.00
C ILE A 25 -1.03 9.26 17.27
N ASP A 26 -1.78 9.26 16.17
CA ASP A 26 -2.06 10.46 15.38
C ASP A 26 -3.29 11.22 15.86
N GLN A 27 -3.75 10.96 17.06
CA GLN A 27 -4.85 11.64 17.73
C GLN A 27 -6.23 11.38 17.12
N ARG A 28 -6.36 10.32 16.30
CA ARG A 28 -7.66 9.90 15.81
C ARG A 28 -8.39 9.06 16.86
N ALA A 29 -9.71 9.03 16.77
CA ALA A 29 -10.49 8.08 17.55
C ALA A 29 -10.18 6.64 17.10
N LEU A 30 -10.42 5.66 17.99
CA LEU A 30 -10.06 4.27 17.69
C LEU A 30 -10.79 3.73 16.46
N LEU A 31 -12.02 4.16 16.23
CA LEU A 31 -12.83 3.69 15.11
C LEU A 31 -12.82 4.68 13.93
N GLU A 32 -12.08 5.75 14.03
CA GLU A 32 -11.99 6.74 12.97
C GLU A 32 -10.99 6.29 11.91
N GLN A 33 -11.44 6.23 10.65
CA GLN A 33 -10.60 5.86 9.54
C GLN A 33 -9.79 7.06 9.07
N ARG A 34 -8.56 6.81 8.64
CA ARG A 34 -7.75 7.84 8.00
C ARG A 34 -8.43 8.30 6.71
N PRO A 35 -8.31 9.58 6.34
CA PRO A 35 -8.93 10.06 5.11
C PRO A 35 -8.35 9.36 3.89
N VAL A 36 -9.24 8.93 2.99
CA VAL A 36 -8.87 8.28 1.73
C VAL A 36 -9.06 9.28 0.61
N SER A 37 -8.05 9.39 -0.23
CA SER A 37 -8.08 10.28 -1.39
C SER A 37 -7.61 9.52 -2.62
N LEU A 38 -8.36 9.63 -3.71
CA LEU A 38 -8.00 9.02 -4.98
C LEU A 38 -7.78 10.11 -6.01
N SER A 39 -6.69 10.00 -6.75
CA SER A 39 -6.36 10.91 -7.84
C SER A 39 -6.11 10.11 -9.10
N PHE A 40 -6.90 10.36 -10.14
CA PHE A 40 -6.77 9.67 -11.41
C PHE A 40 -5.96 10.51 -12.37
N ALA A 41 -5.05 9.87 -13.10
CA ALA A 41 -4.31 10.55 -14.15
C ALA A 41 -5.22 10.88 -15.33
N GLU A 42 -4.83 11.86 -16.14
CA GLU A 42 -5.62 12.28 -17.28
C GLU A 42 -5.83 11.18 -18.31
N ASP A 43 -4.85 10.31 -18.45
CA ASP A 43 -4.95 9.18 -19.39
C ASP A 43 -5.83 8.04 -18.88
N GLY A 44 -6.20 8.08 -17.61
CA GLY A 44 -7.02 7.03 -16.99
C GLY A 44 -6.30 5.73 -16.71
N HIS A 45 -4.97 5.68 -16.92
CA HIS A 45 -4.19 4.45 -16.72
C HIS A 45 -3.49 4.40 -15.37
N SER A 46 -3.44 5.50 -14.67
CA SER A 46 -2.75 5.58 -13.39
C SER A 46 -3.64 6.18 -12.33
N VAL A 47 -3.49 5.70 -11.11
CA VAL A 47 -4.25 6.18 -9.96
C VAL A 47 -3.30 6.32 -8.78
N ASP A 48 -3.38 7.43 -8.09
CA ASP A 48 -2.72 7.63 -6.80
C ASP A 48 -3.77 7.52 -5.70
N CYS A 49 -3.52 6.67 -4.73
CA CYS A 49 -4.37 6.52 -3.56
C CYS A 49 -3.60 6.96 -2.31
N SER A 50 -4.18 7.86 -1.55
CA SER A 50 -3.61 8.30 -0.28
C SER A 50 -4.52 7.90 0.87
N LEU A 51 -3.95 7.24 1.87
CA LEU A 51 -4.64 6.91 3.11
C LEU A 51 -3.86 7.58 4.23
N GLY A 52 -4.31 8.76 4.64
CA GLY A 52 -3.51 9.60 5.52
C GLY A 52 -2.21 10.00 4.82
N ASN A 53 -1.08 9.66 5.41
CA ASN A 53 0.23 9.92 4.82
C ASN A 53 0.78 8.75 4.01
N THR A 54 0.06 7.63 3.99
CA THR A 54 0.45 6.46 3.19
C THR A 54 -0.03 6.66 1.76
N ARG A 55 0.86 6.47 0.80
CA ARG A 55 0.54 6.70 -0.60
C ARG A 55 0.91 5.49 -1.44
N VAL A 56 -0.01 5.09 -2.31
CA VAL A 56 0.18 3.98 -3.23
C VAL A 56 -0.17 4.46 -4.63
N ALA A 57 0.68 4.14 -5.57
CA ALA A 57 0.43 4.41 -6.98
C ALA A 57 0.17 3.11 -7.70
N ALA A 58 -0.83 3.11 -8.57
CA ALA A 58 -1.16 1.95 -9.40
C ALA A 58 -1.18 2.37 -10.86
N HIS A 59 -0.66 1.52 -11.71
CA HIS A 59 -0.63 1.74 -13.15
C HIS A 59 -1.14 0.49 -13.85
N VAL A 60 -2.06 0.69 -14.79
CA VAL A 60 -2.62 -0.39 -15.58
C VAL A 60 -2.17 -0.21 -17.02
N SER A 61 -1.65 -1.27 -17.61
CA SER A 61 -1.31 -1.28 -19.02
C SER A 61 -1.96 -2.48 -19.68
N ALA A 62 -2.25 -2.36 -20.95
CA ALA A 62 -2.85 -3.42 -21.72
C ALA A 62 -2.16 -3.53 -23.09
N SER A 63 -2.01 -4.74 -23.55
CA SER A 63 -1.46 -5.00 -24.87
C SER A 63 -2.23 -6.14 -25.53
N ILE A 64 -2.23 -6.14 -26.84
CA ILE A 64 -2.87 -7.19 -27.61
C ILE A 64 -1.84 -8.29 -27.83
N THR A 65 -2.21 -9.50 -27.44
CA THR A 65 -1.32 -10.64 -27.55
C THR A 65 -2.12 -11.88 -27.89
N LYS A 66 -1.43 -12.93 -28.30
CA LYS A 66 -2.08 -14.19 -28.57
C LYS A 66 -2.32 -14.94 -27.26
N PRO A 67 -3.50 -15.55 -27.11
CA PRO A 67 -3.74 -16.40 -25.94
C PRO A 67 -2.88 -17.65 -25.98
N TRP A 68 -2.77 -18.33 -24.84
CA TRP A 68 -2.08 -19.60 -24.76
C TRP A 68 -2.82 -20.65 -25.60
N ALA A 69 -2.10 -21.55 -26.21
CA ALA A 69 -2.68 -22.55 -27.13
C ALA A 69 -3.72 -23.44 -26.43
N ASP A 70 -3.55 -23.72 -25.16
CA ASP A 70 -4.49 -24.52 -24.36
C ASP A 70 -5.66 -23.70 -23.81
N ARG A 71 -5.61 -22.37 -23.92
CA ARG A 71 -6.64 -21.46 -23.40
C ARG A 71 -6.95 -20.36 -24.39
N PRO A 72 -7.51 -20.73 -25.57
CA PRO A 72 -7.66 -19.76 -26.68
C PRO A 72 -8.69 -18.67 -26.41
N PHE A 73 -9.57 -18.83 -25.43
CA PHE A 73 -10.60 -17.86 -25.09
C PHE A 73 -10.31 -17.07 -23.83
N GLU A 74 -9.13 -17.25 -23.24
CA GLU A 74 -8.73 -16.55 -22.04
C GLU A 74 -7.64 -15.54 -22.34
N GLY A 75 -7.76 -14.36 -21.70
CA GLY A 75 -6.70 -13.36 -21.74
C GLY A 75 -5.65 -13.64 -20.68
N LEU A 76 -4.57 -12.90 -20.77
CA LEU A 76 -3.51 -12.95 -19.77
C LEU A 76 -3.71 -11.80 -18.81
N PHE A 77 -3.71 -12.12 -17.52
CA PHE A 77 -3.86 -11.12 -16.47
C PHE A 77 -2.73 -11.30 -15.48
N GLN A 78 -2.01 -10.22 -15.24
CA GLN A 78 -0.87 -10.25 -14.35
C GLN A 78 -0.91 -9.04 -13.43
N ILE A 79 -0.73 -9.29 -12.14
CA ILE A 79 -0.61 -8.25 -11.12
C ILE A 79 0.77 -8.38 -10.50
N SER A 80 1.49 -7.27 -10.47
CA SER A 80 2.76 -7.21 -9.76
C SER A 80 2.74 -6.04 -8.80
N SER A 81 3.41 -6.19 -7.68
CA SER A 81 3.49 -5.12 -6.70
C SER A 81 4.92 -4.99 -6.20
N GLU A 82 5.27 -3.78 -5.83
CA GLU A 82 6.60 -3.46 -5.33
C GLU A 82 6.47 -2.46 -4.20
N ILE A 83 7.20 -2.70 -3.12
CA ILE A 83 7.27 -1.78 -2.00
C ILE A 83 8.62 -1.08 -2.07
N ASN A 84 8.58 0.25 -2.22
CA ASN A 84 9.79 1.03 -2.39
C ASN A 84 10.45 1.26 -1.02
N PRO A 85 11.75 0.96 -0.86
CA PRO A 85 12.45 1.22 0.39
C PRO A 85 12.54 2.71 0.75
N MET A 86 12.24 3.62 -0.17
CA MET A 86 12.13 5.04 0.14
C MET A 86 11.01 5.34 1.12
N ALA A 87 9.99 4.49 1.18
CA ALA A 87 8.89 4.66 2.12
C ALA A 87 9.36 4.43 3.56
N ASN A 88 10.19 3.41 3.75
CA ASN A 88 10.80 3.11 5.04
C ASN A 88 11.98 2.17 4.79
N PHE A 89 13.06 2.39 5.52
CA PHE A 89 14.27 1.57 5.35
C PHE A 89 14.05 0.08 5.68
N ILE A 90 12.99 -0.25 6.40
CA ILE A 90 12.68 -1.65 6.71
C ILE A 90 12.19 -2.44 5.49
N TYR A 91 11.74 -1.75 4.43
CA TYR A 91 11.30 -2.41 3.21
C TYR A 91 12.48 -2.65 2.29
N ASP A 92 12.42 -3.79 1.62
CA ASP A 92 13.48 -4.23 0.72
C ASP A 92 12.82 -4.68 -0.58
N THR A 93 13.41 -4.28 -1.70
CA THR A 93 12.93 -4.68 -3.02
C THR A 93 13.40 -6.07 -3.42
N GLY A 94 14.16 -6.74 -2.59
CA GLY A 94 14.64 -8.09 -2.84
C GLY A 94 13.50 -9.09 -3.01
N ARG A 95 13.77 -10.14 -3.73
CA ARG A 95 12.79 -11.18 -4.03
C ARG A 95 13.21 -12.52 -3.59
#